data_c645a1acd98ef586171370a3c1037ff5
#
_entry.id   c645a1acd98ef586171370a3c1037ff5
#
_cell.length_a   1.000
_cell.length_b   1.000
_cell.length_c   1.000
_cell.angle_alpha   90.00
_cell.angle_beta   90.00
_cell.angle_gamma   90.00
#
_symmetry.space_group_name_H-M   'P 1'
#
loop_
_entity.id
_entity.type
_entity.pdbx_description
1 polymer ?
#
loop_
_entity_poly.entity_id
_entity_poly.type
_entity_poly.pdbx_seq_one_letter_code
_entity_poly.pdbx_strand_id
1 'polypeptide(L)'
;MLKKNEIVTVEIVDLTHEGAGVAKVDGLVFFVENALPGEIIRMRVLKVNKKIGYGKVEEYLEKSLHRNEELDLAYLRSGIADLGHLAYPEQLKFKAKQVKDSLYKMAGISDMEVPLTLGMDHPVQYRNKAQVPVRRVNGQVETGFFRKNSHDLMPIEDFYIQDPVIDQVVLALRDLIRRFDLKPYDEKEQSGLIRNLVVRRGYHSGEIMVILVTTRPKVFRVDQLIEQLIKQFPAIKSVM
;
A
#
# COMPACT_ATOMS: atom_id res chain seq x y z
N MET A 1 -16.08 -5.94 -30.23
CA MET A 1 -15.90 -4.95 -29.15
C MET A 1 -16.14 -5.64 -27.81
N LEU A 2 -15.15 -5.67 -26.95
CA LEU A 2 -15.22 -6.35 -25.65
C LEU A 2 -16.30 -5.74 -24.74
N LYS A 3 -16.94 -6.60 -23.94
CA LYS A 3 -18.00 -6.19 -23.00
C LYS A 3 -17.54 -6.38 -21.56
N LYS A 4 -18.16 -5.66 -20.64
CA LYS A 4 -17.94 -5.85 -19.19
C LYS A 4 -18.22 -7.31 -18.81
N ASN A 5 -17.35 -7.87 -17.95
CA ASN A 5 -17.34 -9.26 -17.46
C ASN A 5 -16.90 -10.32 -18.50
N GLU A 6 -16.60 -9.94 -19.73
CA GLU A 6 -16.00 -10.85 -20.71
C GLU A 6 -14.60 -11.26 -20.25
N ILE A 7 -14.22 -12.52 -20.52
CA ILE A 7 -12.91 -13.06 -20.20
C ILE A 7 -12.17 -13.29 -21.49
N VAL A 8 -10.95 -12.73 -21.59
CA VAL A 8 -10.08 -12.85 -22.76
C VAL A 8 -8.68 -13.23 -22.33
N THR A 9 -7.99 -14.02 -23.16
CA THR A 9 -6.57 -14.32 -22.96
C THR A 9 -5.74 -13.19 -23.56
N VAL A 10 -4.81 -12.65 -22.77
CA VAL A 10 -3.96 -11.53 -23.19
C VAL A 10 -2.54 -11.72 -22.69
N GLU A 11 -1.58 -11.18 -23.42
CA GLU A 11 -0.20 -10.99 -22.99
C GLU A 11 -0.05 -9.58 -22.40
N ILE A 12 0.68 -9.48 -21.30
CA ILE A 12 1.06 -8.21 -20.69
C ILE A 12 2.38 -7.76 -21.31
N VAL A 13 2.34 -6.60 -21.95
CA VAL A 13 3.47 -6.09 -22.77
C VAL A 13 4.28 -4.98 -22.11
N ASP A 14 3.73 -4.29 -21.11
CA ASP A 14 4.43 -3.19 -20.38
C ASP A 14 3.81 -2.98 -18.99
N LEU A 15 4.36 -2.06 -18.22
CA LEU A 15 3.83 -1.57 -16.95
C LEU A 15 3.54 -0.07 -17.04
N THR A 16 2.46 0.36 -16.39
CA THR A 16 2.22 1.78 -16.12
C THR A 16 3.16 2.28 -15.01
N HIS A 17 3.28 3.59 -14.87
CA HIS A 17 4.06 4.20 -13.78
C HIS A 17 3.55 3.82 -12.38
N GLU A 18 2.29 3.41 -12.25
CA GLU A 18 1.66 2.94 -11.01
C GLU A 18 1.79 1.42 -10.82
N GLY A 19 2.45 0.71 -11.74
CA GLY A 19 2.67 -0.74 -11.62
C GLY A 19 1.53 -1.61 -12.12
N ALA A 20 0.55 -1.06 -12.82
CA ALA A 20 -0.46 -1.87 -13.51
C ALA A 20 0.10 -2.41 -14.84
N GLY A 21 -0.17 -3.66 -15.15
CA GLY A 21 0.18 -4.29 -16.42
C GLY A 21 -0.59 -3.65 -17.59
N VAL A 22 0.05 -3.61 -18.74
CA VAL A 22 -0.53 -3.08 -19.99
C VAL A 22 -0.73 -4.23 -20.96
N ALA A 23 -1.97 -4.46 -21.39
CA ALA A 23 -2.30 -5.39 -22.47
C ALA A 23 -2.92 -4.64 -23.67
N LYS A 24 -2.83 -5.22 -24.86
CA LYS A 24 -3.45 -4.69 -26.06
C LYS A 24 -4.41 -5.73 -26.63
N VAL A 25 -5.67 -5.34 -26.83
CA VAL A 25 -6.71 -6.21 -27.41
C VAL A 25 -7.54 -5.40 -28.40
N ASP A 26 -7.66 -5.87 -29.63
CA ASP A 26 -8.43 -5.22 -30.70
C ASP A 26 -8.10 -3.73 -30.88
N GLY A 27 -6.80 -3.36 -30.74
CA GLY A 27 -6.34 -1.97 -30.83
C GLY A 27 -6.61 -1.10 -29.61
N LEU A 28 -7.23 -1.64 -28.56
CA LEU A 28 -7.46 -0.96 -27.28
C LEU A 28 -6.38 -1.33 -26.27
N VAL A 29 -6.00 -0.37 -25.41
CA VAL A 29 -5.12 -0.57 -24.29
C VAL A 29 -5.94 -0.92 -23.07
N PHE A 30 -5.54 -1.99 -22.38
CA PHE A 30 -6.10 -2.39 -21.10
C PHE A 30 -5.07 -2.26 -19.98
N PHE A 31 -5.50 -1.70 -18.85
CA PHE A 31 -4.73 -1.65 -17.62
C PHE A 31 -5.21 -2.77 -16.69
N VAL A 32 -4.27 -3.58 -16.23
CA VAL A 32 -4.56 -4.79 -15.44
C VAL A 32 -3.75 -4.75 -14.15
N GLU A 33 -4.43 -4.62 -13.02
CA GLU A 33 -3.76 -4.66 -11.71
C GLU A 33 -3.13 -6.05 -11.46
N ASN A 34 -2.00 -6.06 -10.75
CA ASN A 34 -1.28 -7.27 -10.38
C ASN A 34 -0.86 -8.15 -11.58
N ALA A 35 -0.49 -7.53 -12.70
CA ALA A 35 0.01 -8.23 -13.88
C ALA A 35 1.36 -7.65 -14.31
N LEU A 36 2.29 -8.51 -14.76
CA LEU A 36 3.66 -8.16 -15.12
C LEU A 36 3.94 -8.43 -16.60
N PRO A 37 4.85 -7.68 -17.22
CA PRO A 37 5.28 -7.94 -18.59
C PRO A 37 5.77 -9.37 -18.79
N GLY A 38 5.39 -9.95 -19.94
CA GLY A 38 5.67 -11.33 -20.31
C GLY A 38 4.71 -12.36 -19.71
N GLU A 39 3.72 -11.94 -18.91
CA GLU A 39 2.69 -12.85 -18.43
C GLU A 39 1.58 -13.04 -19.46
N ILE A 40 1.10 -14.28 -19.59
CA ILE A 40 -0.10 -14.63 -20.31
C ILE A 40 -1.21 -14.91 -19.28
N ILE A 41 -2.29 -14.14 -19.34
CA ILE A 41 -3.36 -14.20 -18.35
C ILE A 41 -4.73 -14.35 -19.01
N ARG A 42 -5.67 -14.91 -18.26
CA ARG A 42 -7.10 -14.73 -18.52
C ARG A 42 -7.55 -13.47 -17.78
N MET A 43 -7.83 -12.42 -18.54
CA MET A 43 -8.25 -11.12 -18.04
C MET A 43 -9.76 -11.02 -18.06
N ARG A 44 -10.39 -10.66 -16.94
CA ARG A 44 -11.79 -10.25 -16.91
C ARG A 44 -11.91 -8.75 -17.13
N VAL A 45 -12.68 -8.35 -18.11
CA VAL A 45 -12.96 -6.94 -18.41
C VAL A 45 -13.84 -6.35 -17.30
N LEU A 46 -13.34 -5.33 -16.60
CA LEU A 46 -14.07 -4.58 -15.58
C LEU A 46 -14.84 -3.40 -16.18
N LYS A 47 -14.15 -2.65 -17.04
CA LYS A 47 -14.70 -1.47 -17.73
C LYS A 47 -13.96 -1.29 -19.05
N VAL A 48 -14.67 -0.87 -20.07
CA VAL A 48 -14.11 -0.52 -21.38
C VAL A 48 -14.83 0.70 -21.93
N ASN A 49 -14.08 1.59 -22.55
CA ASN A 49 -14.60 2.73 -23.32
C ASN A 49 -13.97 2.72 -24.73
N LYS A 50 -14.18 3.80 -25.51
CA LYS A 50 -13.69 3.91 -26.89
C LYS A 50 -12.16 3.95 -27.03
N LYS A 51 -11.40 4.22 -25.94
CA LYS A 51 -9.96 4.43 -25.99
C LYS A 51 -9.16 3.45 -25.12
N ILE A 52 -9.66 3.14 -23.94
CA ILE A 52 -8.99 2.32 -22.95
C ILE A 52 -9.95 1.37 -22.24
N GLY A 53 -9.41 0.31 -21.66
CA GLY A 53 -10.11 -0.61 -20.80
C GLY A 53 -9.37 -0.86 -19.49
N TYR A 54 -10.09 -1.44 -18.54
CA TYR A 54 -9.55 -1.92 -17.25
C TYR A 54 -9.94 -3.37 -17.09
N GLY A 55 -8.99 -4.16 -16.67
CA GLY A 55 -9.17 -5.58 -16.42
C GLY A 55 -8.62 -5.99 -15.07
N LYS A 56 -8.99 -7.17 -14.65
CA LYS A 56 -8.36 -7.88 -13.53
C LYS A 56 -7.90 -9.25 -13.98
N VAL A 57 -6.85 -9.74 -13.36
CA VAL A 57 -6.40 -11.12 -13.55
C VAL A 57 -7.46 -12.06 -12.97
N GLU A 58 -7.93 -13.00 -13.78
CA GLU A 58 -8.78 -14.10 -13.34
C GLU A 58 -7.91 -15.36 -13.10
N GLU A 59 -6.96 -15.60 -14.00
CA GLU A 59 -6.05 -16.72 -13.98
C GLU A 59 -4.73 -16.35 -14.66
N TYR A 60 -3.61 -16.82 -14.12
CA TYR A 60 -2.32 -16.76 -14.78
C TYR A 60 -2.10 -18.08 -15.56
N LEU A 61 -1.96 -17.97 -16.87
CA LEU A 61 -1.58 -19.12 -17.73
C LEU A 61 -0.08 -19.28 -17.77
N GLU A 62 0.64 -18.16 -17.88
CA GLU A 62 2.09 -18.10 -17.79
C GLU A 62 2.48 -16.94 -16.88
N LYS A 63 3.33 -17.21 -15.89
CA LYS A 63 3.82 -16.17 -14.96
C LYS A 63 5.21 -15.70 -15.35
N SER A 64 5.48 -14.42 -15.09
CA SER A 64 6.82 -13.87 -15.25
C SER A 64 7.80 -14.51 -14.25
N LEU A 65 9.01 -14.82 -14.71
CA LEU A 65 10.12 -15.26 -13.84
C LEU A 65 10.55 -14.18 -12.83
N HIS A 66 10.14 -12.96 -13.07
CA HIS A 66 10.44 -11.81 -12.22
C HIS A 66 9.31 -11.51 -11.23
N ARG A 67 8.30 -12.37 -11.13
CA ARG A 67 7.23 -12.21 -10.15
C ARG A 67 7.70 -12.56 -8.74
N ASN A 68 7.43 -11.67 -7.81
CA ASN A 68 7.53 -11.95 -6.38
C ASN A 68 6.24 -12.64 -5.92
N GLU A 69 6.29 -13.96 -5.75
CA GLU A 69 5.15 -14.78 -5.34
C GLU A 69 4.88 -14.75 -3.83
N GLU A 70 5.87 -14.32 -3.05
CA GLU A 70 5.77 -14.28 -1.58
C GLU A 70 5.06 -13.05 -1.05
N LEU A 71 4.80 -12.05 -1.90
CA LEU A 71 4.14 -10.82 -1.49
C LEU A 71 2.66 -11.08 -1.14
N ASP A 72 2.24 -10.67 0.06
CA ASP A 72 0.82 -10.62 0.39
C ASP A 72 0.09 -9.61 -0.52
N LEU A 73 -0.95 -10.07 -1.18
CA LEU A 73 -1.77 -9.25 -2.07
C LEU A 73 -2.46 -8.07 -1.36
N ALA A 74 -2.57 -8.11 -0.03
CA ALA A 74 -3.06 -7.00 0.76
C ALA A 74 -2.21 -5.74 0.55
N TYR A 75 -0.90 -5.88 0.39
CA TYR A 75 0.01 -4.74 0.17
C TYR A 75 -0.18 -4.07 -1.20
N LEU A 76 -0.49 -4.84 -2.24
CA LEU A 76 -0.84 -4.30 -3.56
C LEU A 76 -2.21 -3.61 -3.51
N ARG A 77 -3.19 -4.26 -2.89
CA ARG A 77 -4.57 -3.75 -2.79
C ARG A 77 -4.70 -2.50 -1.95
N SER A 78 -3.83 -2.30 -0.98
CA SER A 78 -3.78 -1.09 -0.13
C SER A 78 -2.87 0.01 -0.70
N GLY A 79 -2.05 -0.29 -1.70
CA GLY A 79 -1.06 0.64 -2.23
C GLY A 79 0.16 0.86 -1.34
N ILE A 80 0.39 -0.03 -0.36
CA ILE A 80 1.61 0.01 0.47
C ILE A 80 2.84 -0.34 -0.37
N ALA A 81 2.69 -1.29 -1.30
CA ALA A 81 3.78 -1.76 -2.15
C ALA A 81 3.30 -1.96 -3.61
N ASP A 82 3.11 -0.87 -4.34
CA ASP A 82 2.55 -0.88 -5.70
C ASP A 82 3.33 -1.75 -6.71
N LEU A 83 4.65 -1.82 -6.57
CA LEU A 83 5.53 -2.68 -7.36
C LEU A 83 5.97 -3.95 -6.64
N GLY A 84 5.39 -4.25 -5.48
CA GLY A 84 5.86 -5.37 -4.64
C GLY A 84 5.75 -6.75 -5.30
N HIS A 85 4.85 -6.90 -6.27
CA HIS A 85 4.72 -8.13 -7.07
C HIS A 85 5.85 -8.33 -8.10
N LEU A 86 6.69 -7.31 -8.33
CA LEU A 86 7.87 -7.37 -9.19
C LEU A 86 9.12 -7.55 -8.32
N ALA A 87 10.01 -8.47 -8.69
CA ALA A 87 11.28 -8.69 -8.00
C ALA A 87 12.11 -7.41 -7.93
N TYR A 88 12.75 -7.14 -6.79
CA TYR A 88 13.39 -5.85 -6.53
C TYR A 88 14.44 -5.42 -7.57
N PRO A 89 15.33 -6.30 -8.09
CA PRO A 89 16.24 -5.91 -9.16
C PRO A 89 15.51 -5.39 -10.41
N GLU A 90 14.36 -5.97 -10.73
CA GLU A 90 13.55 -5.54 -11.88
C GLU A 90 12.81 -4.22 -11.61
N GLN A 91 12.44 -3.96 -10.34
CA GLN A 91 11.92 -2.63 -9.94
C GLN A 91 12.95 -1.53 -10.22
N LEU A 92 14.24 -1.78 -9.98
CA LEU A 92 15.31 -0.82 -10.25
C LEU A 92 15.46 -0.54 -11.75
N LYS A 93 15.42 -1.59 -12.57
CA LYS A 93 15.43 -1.45 -14.05
C LYS A 93 14.20 -0.70 -14.56
N PHE A 94 13.03 -1.04 -14.02
CA PHE A 94 11.78 -0.36 -14.36
C PHE A 94 11.83 1.14 -14.05
N LYS A 95 12.35 1.52 -12.87
CA LYS A 95 12.51 2.93 -12.49
C LYS A 95 13.48 3.68 -13.40
N ALA A 96 14.61 3.07 -13.76
CA ALA A 96 15.55 3.65 -14.74
C ALA A 96 14.88 3.82 -16.12
N LYS A 97 14.12 2.80 -16.58
CA LYS A 97 13.33 2.87 -17.81
C LYS A 97 12.32 4.03 -17.78
N GLN A 98 11.60 4.22 -16.67
CA GLN A 98 10.63 5.33 -16.54
C GLN A 98 11.30 6.70 -16.72
N VAL A 99 12.48 6.90 -16.13
CA VAL A 99 13.24 8.15 -16.30
C VAL A 99 13.61 8.34 -17.77
N LYS A 100 14.17 7.31 -18.41
CA LYS A 100 14.53 7.33 -19.84
C LYS A 100 13.33 7.64 -20.73
N ASP A 101 12.21 6.94 -20.51
CA ASP A 101 10.97 7.14 -21.27
C ASP A 101 10.41 8.56 -21.09
N SER A 102 10.53 9.13 -19.88
CA SER A 102 10.08 10.50 -19.58
C SER A 102 10.96 11.54 -20.29
N LEU A 103 12.27 11.37 -20.27
CA LEU A 103 13.21 12.24 -20.99
C LEU A 103 12.91 12.23 -22.49
N TYR A 104 12.69 11.06 -23.07
CA TYR A 104 12.36 10.92 -24.47
C TYR A 104 10.99 11.56 -24.82
N LYS A 105 9.93 11.18 -24.10
CA LYS A 105 8.56 11.58 -24.42
C LYS A 105 8.27 13.06 -24.14
N MET A 106 8.87 13.62 -23.06
CA MET A 106 8.58 14.99 -22.63
C MET A 106 9.58 16.02 -23.17
N ALA A 107 10.85 15.63 -23.31
CA ALA A 107 11.93 16.55 -23.71
C ALA A 107 12.57 16.21 -25.07
N GLY A 108 12.20 15.09 -25.71
CA GLY A 108 12.80 14.64 -26.97
C GLY A 108 14.25 14.17 -26.84
N ILE A 109 14.73 13.95 -25.61
CA ILE A 109 16.11 13.55 -25.33
C ILE A 109 16.22 12.03 -25.48
N SER A 110 16.94 11.56 -26.49
CA SER A 110 17.12 10.14 -26.83
C SER A 110 18.51 9.60 -26.56
N ASP A 111 19.51 10.50 -26.51
CA ASP A 111 20.94 10.19 -26.46
C ASP A 111 21.53 10.21 -25.04
N MET A 112 20.71 10.53 -24.03
CA MET A 112 21.14 10.51 -22.64
C MET A 112 21.16 9.09 -22.07
N GLU A 113 22.31 8.68 -21.56
CA GLU A 113 22.43 7.45 -20.79
C GLU A 113 21.80 7.64 -19.39
N VAL A 114 20.84 6.79 -19.06
CA VAL A 114 20.23 6.72 -17.73
C VAL A 114 20.80 5.50 -17.01
N PRO A 115 21.60 5.68 -15.94
CA PRO A 115 22.18 4.57 -15.22
C PRO A 115 21.09 3.78 -14.48
N LEU A 116 21.43 2.55 -14.07
CA LEU A 116 20.56 1.76 -13.22
C LEU A 116 20.28 2.51 -11.91
N THR A 117 19.04 2.47 -11.45
CA THR A 117 18.64 3.08 -10.18
C THR A 117 19.45 2.48 -9.02
N LEU A 118 20.01 3.33 -8.17
CA LEU A 118 20.67 2.88 -6.93
C LEU A 118 19.63 2.21 -6.04
N GLY A 119 19.93 0.97 -5.66
CA GLY A 119 19.06 0.17 -4.82
C GLY A 119 19.38 0.31 -3.34
N MET A 120 18.47 -0.20 -2.51
CA MET A 120 18.67 -0.42 -1.08
C MET A 120 19.12 -1.86 -0.84
N ASP A 121 19.97 -2.08 0.16
CA ASP A 121 20.35 -3.43 0.60
C ASP A 121 19.14 -4.18 1.19
N HIS A 122 18.28 -3.43 1.93
CA HIS A 122 17.04 -3.94 2.52
C HIS A 122 15.86 -3.08 2.08
N PRO A 123 15.17 -3.43 0.97
CA PRO A 123 14.10 -2.62 0.37
C PRO A 123 12.75 -2.75 1.10
N VAL A 124 12.76 -3.22 2.33
CA VAL A 124 11.61 -3.38 3.23
C VAL A 124 11.92 -2.73 4.58
N GLN A 125 10.91 -2.47 5.40
CA GLN A 125 11.05 -2.00 6.78
C GLN A 125 11.85 -0.67 6.93
N TYR A 126 11.91 0.14 5.90
CA TYR A 126 12.69 1.39 5.85
C TYR A 126 11.91 2.62 6.31
N ARG A 127 10.59 2.52 6.44
CA ARG A 127 9.72 3.65 6.74
C ARG A 127 9.67 3.91 8.23
N ASN A 128 10.14 5.07 8.64
CA ASN A 128 10.26 5.47 10.05
C ASN A 128 9.08 6.33 10.56
N LYS A 129 8.00 6.45 9.79
CA LYS A 129 6.75 7.12 10.16
C LYS A 129 5.56 6.35 9.61
N ALA A 130 4.61 6.02 10.48
CA ALA A 130 3.32 5.48 10.13
C ALA A 130 2.20 6.48 10.46
N GLN A 131 1.17 6.51 9.63
CA GLN A 131 -0.11 7.12 9.92
C GLN A 131 -1.19 6.11 9.55
N VAL A 132 -1.76 5.48 10.56
CA VAL A 132 -2.61 4.30 10.40
C VAL A 132 -4.03 4.64 10.85
N PRO A 133 -5.04 4.49 9.98
CA PRO A 133 -6.43 4.67 10.37
C PRO A 133 -6.88 3.60 11.35
N VAL A 134 -7.77 4.01 12.26
CA VAL A 134 -8.44 3.11 13.22
C VAL A 134 -9.91 3.06 12.85
N ARG A 135 -10.42 1.88 12.56
CA ARG A 135 -11.83 1.69 12.17
C ARG A 135 -12.42 0.46 12.86
N ARG A 136 -13.74 0.35 12.82
CA ARG A 136 -14.44 -0.88 13.21
C ARG A 136 -14.62 -1.77 11.99
N VAL A 137 -14.06 -2.98 12.03
CA VAL A 137 -14.19 -4.00 11.00
C VAL A 137 -14.76 -5.26 11.66
N ASN A 138 -15.85 -5.79 11.12
CA ASN A 138 -16.53 -6.98 11.67
C ASN A 138 -16.80 -6.88 13.18
N GLY A 139 -17.18 -5.69 13.67
CA GLY A 139 -17.50 -5.45 15.08
C GLY A 139 -16.30 -5.16 15.99
N GLN A 140 -15.06 -5.32 15.51
CA GLN A 140 -13.84 -5.08 16.29
C GLN A 140 -13.11 -3.81 15.85
N VAL A 141 -12.35 -3.23 16.77
CA VAL A 141 -11.44 -2.11 16.44
C VAL A 141 -10.22 -2.68 15.73
N GLU A 142 -9.95 -2.17 14.55
CA GLU A 142 -8.82 -2.60 13.73
C GLU A 142 -7.98 -1.42 13.26
N THR A 143 -6.71 -1.73 12.97
CA THR A 143 -5.74 -0.87 12.31
C THR A 143 -5.33 -1.50 10.97
N GLY A 144 -5.05 -0.68 9.98
CA GLY A 144 -4.68 -1.18 8.66
C GLY A 144 -4.61 -0.05 7.65
N PHE A 145 -4.80 -0.36 6.38
CA PHE A 145 -4.89 0.63 5.31
C PHE A 145 -6.19 0.48 4.51
N PHE A 146 -6.60 1.55 3.89
CA PHE A 146 -7.75 1.48 2.98
C PHE A 146 -7.37 0.74 1.71
N ARG A 147 -8.31 -0.05 1.20
CA ARG A 147 -8.22 -0.57 -0.16
C ARG A 147 -8.15 0.60 -1.15
N LYS A 148 -7.32 0.50 -2.17
CA LYS A 148 -7.25 1.50 -3.26
C LYS A 148 -8.65 1.84 -3.77
N ASN A 149 -8.88 3.13 -3.98
CA ASN A 149 -10.16 3.66 -4.46
C ASN A 149 -11.38 3.29 -3.60
N SER A 150 -11.20 3.04 -2.30
CA SER A 150 -12.23 2.66 -1.34
C SER A 150 -11.97 3.27 0.04
N HIS A 151 -13.02 3.35 0.86
CA HIS A 151 -12.93 3.65 2.30
C HIS A 151 -12.97 2.37 3.17
N ASP A 152 -12.90 1.19 2.54
CA ASP A 152 -12.88 -0.09 3.26
C ASP A 152 -11.51 -0.34 3.87
N LEU A 153 -11.44 -0.37 5.20
CA LEU A 153 -10.21 -0.71 5.91
C LEU A 153 -9.91 -2.19 5.73
N MET A 154 -8.70 -2.48 5.31
CA MET A 154 -8.10 -3.81 5.32
C MET A 154 -7.24 -3.91 6.58
N PRO A 155 -7.57 -4.76 7.56
CA PRO A 155 -6.72 -5.00 8.71
C PRO A 155 -5.36 -5.53 8.27
N ILE A 156 -4.29 -4.92 8.77
CA ILE A 156 -2.90 -5.30 8.49
C ILE A 156 -2.13 -5.20 9.79
N GLU A 157 -1.36 -6.22 10.12
CA GLU A 157 -0.55 -6.29 11.33
C GLU A 157 0.96 -6.13 11.04
N ASP A 158 1.40 -6.62 9.88
CA ASP A 158 2.75 -6.41 9.35
C ASP A 158 2.65 -5.46 8.14
N PHE A 159 3.25 -4.30 8.26
CA PHE A 159 3.17 -3.26 7.24
C PHE A 159 4.38 -3.27 6.31
N TYR A 160 4.95 -4.40 6.00
CA TYR A 160 5.97 -4.70 4.98
C TYR A 160 7.10 -3.66 4.83
N ILE A 161 6.77 -2.37 4.67
CA ILE A 161 7.73 -1.27 4.48
C ILE A 161 7.99 -0.45 5.75
N GLN A 162 7.23 -0.64 6.82
CA GLN A 162 7.40 0.09 8.08
C GLN A 162 8.42 -0.59 9.00
N ASP A 163 9.08 0.23 9.83
CA ASP A 163 9.93 -0.27 10.91
C ASP A 163 9.11 -1.18 11.85
N PRO A 164 9.55 -2.41 12.15
CA PRO A 164 8.78 -3.38 12.94
C PRO A 164 8.42 -2.88 14.35
N VAL A 165 9.22 -2.00 14.93
CA VAL A 165 8.91 -1.39 16.24
C VAL A 165 7.70 -0.47 16.12
N ILE A 166 7.55 0.23 15.00
CA ILE A 166 6.36 1.05 14.74
C ILE A 166 5.11 0.16 14.67
N ASP A 167 5.18 -0.98 14.00
CA ASP A 167 4.06 -1.92 13.91
C ASP A 167 3.66 -2.45 15.29
N GLN A 168 4.64 -2.83 16.11
CA GLN A 168 4.40 -3.26 17.49
C GLN A 168 3.69 -2.17 18.32
N VAL A 169 4.11 -0.91 18.21
CA VAL A 169 3.45 0.22 18.90
C VAL A 169 2.03 0.44 18.39
N VAL A 170 1.80 0.35 17.06
CA VAL A 170 0.45 0.47 16.48
C VAL A 170 -0.47 -0.62 16.98
N LEU A 171 -0.01 -1.87 17.01
CA LEU A 171 -0.79 -3.01 17.52
C LEU A 171 -1.10 -2.89 19.01
N ALA A 172 -0.13 -2.50 19.82
CA ALA A 172 -0.34 -2.26 21.24
C ALA A 172 -1.36 -1.13 21.48
N LEU A 173 -1.28 -0.04 20.71
CA LEU A 173 -2.28 1.03 20.75
C LEU A 173 -3.67 0.55 20.36
N ARG A 174 -3.81 -0.27 19.31
CA ARG A 174 -5.06 -0.89 18.90
C ARG A 174 -5.67 -1.69 20.06
N ASP A 175 -4.85 -2.49 20.72
CA ASP A 175 -5.31 -3.36 21.80
C ASP A 175 -5.66 -2.55 23.09
N LEU A 176 -4.94 -1.47 23.36
CA LEU A 176 -5.31 -0.52 24.41
C LEU A 176 -6.62 0.21 24.08
N ILE A 177 -6.82 0.65 22.86
CA ILE A 177 -8.07 1.26 22.38
C ILE A 177 -9.25 0.31 22.60
N ARG A 178 -9.09 -0.98 22.31
CA ARG A 178 -10.07 -2.04 22.60
C ARG A 178 -10.34 -2.16 24.10
N ARG A 179 -9.28 -2.27 24.89
CA ARG A 179 -9.35 -2.46 26.36
C ARG A 179 -10.01 -1.30 27.09
N PHE A 180 -9.77 -0.06 26.63
CA PHE A 180 -10.34 1.16 27.21
C PHE A 180 -11.71 1.54 26.60
N ASP A 181 -12.24 0.69 25.71
CA ASP A 181 -13.50 0.91 24.96
C ASP A 181 -13.55 2.27 24.26
N LEU A 182 -12.43 2.72 23.71
CA LEU A 182 -12.37 3.96 22.94
C LEU A 182 -12.95 3.70 21.54
N LYS A 183 -13.96 4.47 21.17
CA LYS A 183 -14.66 4.26 19.90
C LYS A 183 -13.85 4.80 18.72
N PRO A 184 -13.53 3.99 17.70
CA PRO A 184 -12.98 4.49 16.46
C PRO A 184 -13.99 5.39 15.75
N TYR A 185 -13.50 6.34 14.97
CA TYR A 185 -14.35 7.25 14.22
C TYR A 185 -15.03 6.52 13.04
N ASP A 186 -16.34 6.67 12.96
CA ASP A 186 -17.16 6.22 11.86
C ASP A 186 -17.51 7.42 10.95
N GLU A 187 -17.11 7.35 9.68
CA GLU A 187 -17.33 8.43 8.72
C GLU A 187 -18.80 8.55 8.27
N LYS A 188 -19.53 7.42 8.27
CA LYS A 188 -20.94 7.40 7.88
C LYS A 188 -21.84 8.01 8.96
N GLU A 189 -21.58 7.60 10.21
CA GLU A 189 -22.30 8.08 11.38
C GLU A 189 -21.75 9.39 11.92
N GLN A 190 -20.64 9.91 11.39
CA GLN A 190 -19.90 11.08 11.86
C GLN A 190 -19.68 11.06 13.38
N SER A 191 -19.45 9.91 13.96
CA SER A 191 -19.35 9.65 15.37
C SER A 191 -18.11 8.85 15.74
N GLY A 192 -17.75 8.84 17.02
CA GLY A 192 -16.54 8.17 17.52
C GLY A 192 -15.44 9.16 17.86
N LEU A 193 -14.32 8.65 18.34
CA LEU A 193 -13.25 9.44 18.94
C LEU A 193 -11.93 9.33 18.18
N ILE A 194 -11.43 8.10 17.99
CA ILE A 194 -10.09 7.86 17.43
C ILE A 194 -10.14 7.75 15.91
N ARG A 195 -9.44 8.64 15.22
CA ARG A 195 -9.37 8.65 13.74
C ARG A 195 -8.17 7.88 13.21
N ASN A 196 -6.98 8.24 13.68
CA ASN A 196 -5.72 7.68 13.22
C ASN A 196 -4.73 7.59 14.38
N LEU A 197 -3.76 6.70 14.24
CA LEU A 197 -2.54 6.63 15.03
C LEU A 197 -1.39 7.11 14.16
N VAL A 198 -0.57 8.01 14.68
CA VAL A 198 0.69 8.38 14.02
C VAL A 198 1.83 7.97 14.95
N VAL A 199 2.74 7.16 14.41
CA VAL A 199 3.94 6.73 15.13
C VAL A 199 5.15 7.13 14.31
N ARG A 200 6.13 7.74 14.97
CA ARG A 200 7.43 8.07 14.38
C ARG A 200 8.53 7.48 15.23
N ARG A 201 9.54 6.93 14.60
CA ARG A 201 10.75 6.44 15.27
C ARG A 201 11.99 7.10 14.68
N GLY A 202 12.84 7.66 15.53
CA GLY A 202 14.13 8.16 15.10
C GLY A 202 15.04 7.00 14.71
N TYR A 203 15.56 7.02 13.48
CA TYR A 203 16.42 5.93 12.98
C TYR A 203 17.68 5.73 13.85
N HIS A 204 18.35 6.83 14.20
CA HIS A 204 19.59 6.78 15.00
C HIS A 204 19.34 6.77 16.52
N SER A 205 18.36 7.54 17.01
CA SER A 205 18.08 7.65 18.44
C SER A 205 17.25 6.48 18.97
N GLY A 206 16.47 5.82 18.13
CA GLY A 206 15.47 4.82 18.54
C GLY A 206 14.28 5.40 19.28
N GLU A 207 14.24 6.71 19.56
CA GLU A 207 13.16 7.38 20.26
C GLU A 207 11.86 7.38 19.45
N ILE A 208 10.74 7.25 20.17
CA ILE A 208 9.41 7.10 19.55
C ILE A 208 8.54 8.29 19.95
N MET A 209 7.84 8.84 18.97
CA MET A 209 6.73 9.78 19.15
C MET A 209 5.42 9.09 18.73
N VAL A 210 4.39 9.26 19.54
CA VAL A 210 3.03 8.78 19.27
C VAL A 210 2.06 9.95 19.23
N ILE A 211 1.15 9.96 18.26
CA ILE A 211 0.07 10.94 18.16
C ILE A 211 -1.26 10.19 18.02
N LEU A 212 -2.20 10.50 18.89
CA LEU A 212 -3.58 10.04 18.80
C LEU A 212 -4.42 11.12 18.09
N VAL A 213 -4.78 10.89 16.83
CA VAL A 213 -5.64 11.83 16.09
C VAL A 213 -7.08 11.57 16.50
N THR A 214 -7.67 12.54 17.20
CA THR A 214 -9.00 12.44 17.79
C THR A 214 -9.98 13.48 17.25
N THR A 215 -11.27 13.24 17.40
CA THR A 215 -12.33 14.19 17.00
C THR A 215 -12.57 15.28 18.03
N ARG A 216 -12.04 15.14 19.22
CA ARG A 216 -12.19 16.09 20.34
C ARG A 216 -10.99 15.99 21.29
N PRO A 217 -10.64 17.07 22.02
CA PRO A 217 -9.42 17.10 22.83
C PRO A 217 -9.46 16.20 24.07
N LYS A 218 -10.65 15.92 24.63
CA LYS A 218 -10.79 15.09 25.82
C LYS A 218 -10.92 13.60 25.44
N VAL A 219 -9.96 12.80 25.89
CA VAL A 219 -9.98 11.34 25.78
C VAL A 219 -10.10 10.77 27.20
N PHE A 220 -11.15 9.99 27.44
CA PHE A 220 -11.37 9.39 28.76
C PHE A 220 -10.26 8.41 29.10
N ARG A 221 -9.70 8.52 30.31
CA ARG A 221 -8.60 7.68 30.82
C ARG A 221 -7.34 7.67 29.93
N VAL A 222 -7.09 8.73 29.20
CA VAL A 222 -5.91 8.81 28.31
C VAL A 222 -4.60 8.65 29.09
N ASP A 223 -4.52 9.19 30.31
CA ASP A 223 -3.31 9.08 31.16
C ASP A 223 -2.99 7.61 31.47
N GLN A 224 -4.01 6.80 31.82
CA GLN A 224 -3.83 5.37 32.09
C GLN A 224 -3.42 4.59 30.83
N LEU A 225 -3.96 4.96 29.66
CA LEU A 225 -3.59 4.38 28.38
C LEU A 225 -2.12 4.68 28.06
N ILE A 226 -1.72 5.95 28.22
CA ILE A 226 -0.35 6.41 27.96
C ILE A 226 0.63 5.73 28.92
N GLU A 227 0.31 5.65 30.21
CA GLU A 227 1.13 4.97 31.21
C GLU A 227 1.39 3.51 30.85
N GLN A 228 0.34 2.77 30.44
CA GLN A 228 0.50 1.38 30.01
C GLN A 228 1.33 1.25 28.73
N LEU A 229 1.14 2.16 27.78
CA LEU A 229 1.91 2.17 26.54
C LEU A 229 3.40 2.46 26.80
N ILE A 230 3.73 3.48 27.61
CA ILE A 230 5.12 3.83 27.97
C ILE A 230 5.78 2.71 28.76
N LYS A 231 5.06 2.05 29.65
CA LYS A 231 5.57 0.88 30.39
C LYS A 231 5.98 -0.25 29.43
N GLN A 232 5.21 -0.46 28.36
CA GLN A 232 5.51 -1.48 27.35
C GLN A 232 6.63 -1.04 26.40
N PHE A 233 6.67 0.26 26.07
CA PHE A 233 7.66 0.85 25.15
C PHE A 233 8.37 2.06 25.78
N PRO A 234 9.41 1.84 26.60
CA PRO A 234 10.13 2.94 27.29
C PRO A 234 10.85 3.93 26.36
N ALA A 235 11.02 3.55 25.08
CA ALA A 235 11.56 4.41 24.03
C ALA A 235 10.60 5.54 23.60
N ILE A 236 9.34 5.52 24.03
CA ILE A 236 8.37 6.59 23.76
C ILE A 236 8.75 7.81 24.60
N LYS A 237 9.07 8.92 23.93
CA LYS A 237 9.48 10.19 24.55
C LYS A 237 8.44 11.29 24.41
N SER A 238 7.47 11.13 23.50
CA SER A 238 6.41 12.10 23.28
C SER A 238 5.10 11.41 22.90
N VAL A 239 4.02 11.87 23.54
CA VAL A 239 2.65 11.50 23.20
C VAL A 239 1.82 12.77 23.05
N MET A 240 1.07 12.90 21.96
CA MET A 240 0.22 14.04 21.64
C MET A 240 -1.21 13.60 21.29
#